data_88d7ac1381ddfb39c7dca1b107b8363e
#
_entry.id   88d7ac1381ddfb39c7dca1b107b8363e
#
_cell.length_a   1.000
_cell.length_b   1.000
_cell.length_c   1.000
_cell.angle_alpha   90.00
_cell.angle_beta   90.00
_cell.angle_gamma   90.00
#
_symmetry.space_group_name_H-M   'P 1'
#
loop_
_entity.id
_entity.type
_entity.pdbx_description
1 polymer ?
#
loop_
_entity_poly.entity_id
_entity_poly.type
_entity_poly.pdbx_seq_one_letter_code
_entity_poly.pdbx_strand_id
1 'polypeptide(L)'
;YPVYCDLYQMNYKEIILDQDFKMHVEDFKQPNSGIIFPNPNAPTGLLVSLDFIEEVLKSNPESIVVVDEAYIDFGGQSCVPLIHQYENLVVIQTFSKSRSFAGARLGVALGNKEAISHLYDVKNSFNSYPIDYITQQIGIVSVLNSQDMKEKCQKVIKTREYTKTKLKELGFVVPDSYANFVFVKHPKIDGKELFLALRKEGIIVRHWNKPLIDQYLRVTIGTDQQMERFFEFLENYLNQKGLL
;
A
#
# COMPACT_ATOMS: atom_id res chain seq x y z
N TYR A 1 -11.39 1.77 -3.03
CA TYR A 1 -12.44 0.82 -3.44
C TYR A 1 -13.86 1.39 -3.28
N PRO A 2 -14.23 2.13 -2.22
CA PRO A 2 -15.58 2.68 -2.06
C PRO A 2 -16.08 3.44 -3.28
N VAL A 3 -15.24 4.28 -3.91
CA VAL A 3 -15.59 5.03 -5.12
C VAL A 3 -16.02 4.13 -6.28
N TYR A 4 -15.43 2.94 -6.42
CA TYR A 4 -15.85 1.97 -7.42
C TYR A 4 -17.18 1.32 -7.05
N CYS A 5 -17.37 0.99 -5.78
CA CYS A 5 -18.65 0.45 -5.31
C CYS A 5 -19.78 1.45 -5.55
N ASP A 6 -19.55 2.73 -5.23
CA ASP A 6 -20.51 3.80 -5.47
C ASP A 6 -20.83 3.96 -6.98
N LEU A 7 -19.77 3.93 -7.84
CA LEU A 7 -19.93 4.05 -9.29
C LEU A 7 -20.76 2.90 -9.89
N TYR A 8 -20.55 1.68 -9.41
CA TYR A 8 -21.24 0.50 -9.90
C TYR A 8 -22.49 0.14 -9.06
N GLN A 9 -22.89 1.00 -8.13
CA GLN A 9 -24.04 0.80 -7.23
C GLN A 9 -23.98 -0.54 -6.47
N MET A 10 -22.78 -0.92 -6.06
CA MET A 10 -22.54 -2.12 -5.26
C MET A 10 -22.59 -1.79 -3.78
N ASN A 11 -23.33 -2.59 -3.01
CA ASN A 11 -23.28 -2.50 -1.56
C ASN A 11 -21.93 -2.98 -1.06
N TYR A 12 -21.35 -2.23 -0.10
CA TYR A 12 -20.10 -2.62 0.53
C TYR A 12 -20.11 -2.33 2.03
N LYS A 13 -19.26 -3.04 2.73
CA LYS A 13 -18.99 -2.83 4.15
C LYS A 13 -17.50 -2.55 4.33
N GLU A 14 -17.16 -1.41 4.91
CA GLU A 14 -15.79 -1.14 5.32
C GLU A 14 -15.49 -1.88 6.63
N ILE A 15 -14.43 -2.69 6.65
CA ILE A 15 -13.87 -3.30 7.85
C ILE A 15 -12.83 -2.32 8.40
N ILE A 16 -13.13 -1.77 9.58
CA ILE A 16 -12.24 -0.83 10.25
C ILE A 16 -11.16 -1.61 11.01
N LEU A 17 -9.90 -1.24 10.80
CA LEU A 17 -8.78 -1.80 11.55
C LEU A 17 -8.90 -1.47 13.05
N ASP A 18 -8.32 -2.30 13.89
CA ASP A 18 -8.26 -2.03 15.33
C ASP A 18 -7.35 -0.82 15.66
N GLN A 19 -7.18 -0.53 16.96
CA GLN A 19 -6.37 0.61 17.41
C GLN A 19 -4.87 0.45 17.10
N ASP A 20 -4.41 -0.79 16.89
CA ASP A 20 -3.06 -1.13 16.45
C ASP A 20 -2.94 -1.28 14.94
N PHE A 21 -4.00 -0.92 14.20
CA PHE A 21 -4.12 -1.06 12.74
C PHE A 21 -4.05 -2.50 12.23
N LYS A 22 -4.46 -3.48 13.03
CA LYS A 22 -4.50 -4.89 12.66
C LYS A 22 -5.84 -5.28 12.04
N MET A 23 -5.77 -6.22 11.10
CA MET A 23 -6.93 -6.95 10.57
C MET A 23 -7.12 -8.24 11.36
N HIS A 24 -8.36 -8.65 11.57
CA HIS A 24 -8.70 -9.92 12.22
C HIS A 24 -9.49 -10.80 11.25
N VAL A 25 -9.18 -12.10 11.17
CA VAL A 25 -9.85 -13.05 10.26
C VAL A 25 -11.36 -13.09 10.51
N GLU A 26 -11.77 -12.96 11.77
CA GLU A 26 -13.19 -12.98 12.17
C GLU A 26 -14.02 -11.89 11.48
N ASP A 27 -13.42 -10.75 11.15
CA ASP A 27 -14.09 -9.64 10.47
C ASP A 27 -14.51 -10.00 9.03
N PHE A 28 -13.84 -11.01 8.44
CA PHE A 28 -14.09 -11.47 7.07
C PHE A 28 -15.05 -12.67 6.99
N LYS A 29 -15.46 -13.26 8.12
CA LYS A 29 -16.35 -14.43 8.16
C LYS A 29 -17.83 -14.09 7.97
N GLN A 30 -18.18 -12.81 7.78
CA GLN A 30 -19.56 -12.40 7.54
C GLN A 30 -19.97 -12.72 6.10
N PRO A 31 -21.28 -12.99 5.83
CA PRO A 31 -21.75 -13.22 4.48
C PRO A 31 -21.34 -12.08 3.54
N ASN A 32 -20.70 -12.44 2.45
CA ASN A 32 -20.21 -11.50 1.43
C ASN A 32 -20.15 -12.19 0.07
N SER A 33 -20.11 -11.41 -1.02
CA SER A 33 -19.92 -11.90 -2.38
C SER A 33 -18.49 -11.67 -2.89
N GLY A 34 -17.67 -10.99 -2.12
CA GLY A 34 -16.26 -10.73 -2.43
C GLY A 34 -15.59 -9.88 -1.35
N ILE A 35 -14.31 -10.10 -1.21
CA ILE A 35 -13.44 -9.42 -0.24
C ILE A 35 -12.32 -8.75 -1.01
N ILE A 36 -11.96 -7.52 -0.64
CA ILE A 36 -10.77 -6.84 -1.16
C ILE A 36 -10.02 -6.13 -0.03
N PHE A 37 -8.72 -6.37 0.08
CA PHE A 37 -7.86 -5.64 1.00
C PHE A 37 -6.44 -5.50 0.47
N PRO A 38 -5.73 -4.39 0.83
CA PRO A 38 -4.32 -4.20 0.47
C PRO A 38 -3.38 -4.93 1.43
N ASN A 39 -2.36 -5.58 0.88
CA ASN A 39 -1.27 -6.22 1.62
C ASN A 39 0.09 -6.01 0.93
N PRO A 40 0.97 -5.14 1.42
CA PRO A 40 0.87 -4.28 2.63
C PRO A 40 -0.26 -3.26 2.60
N ASN A 41 -0.83 -2.99 3.78
CA ASN A 41 -1.91 -2.03 3.94
C ASN A 41 -1.45 -0.59 3.64
N ALA A 42 -2.31 0.19 3.02
CA ALA A 42 -2.12 1.63 2.90
C ALA A 42 -3.30 2.36 3.58
N PRO A 43 -3.04 3.29 4.53
CA PRO A 43 -1.79 4.05 4.72
C PRO A 43 -0.82 3.52 5.76
N THR A 44 -1.10 2.42 6.46
CA THR A 44 -0.34 2.00 7.64
C THR A 44 1.04 1.39 7.30
N GLY A 45 1.15 0.72 6.16
CA GLY A 45 2.34 -0.03 5.75
C GLY A 45 2.44 -1.44 6.35
N LEU A 46 1.50 -1.82 7.21
CA LEU A 46 1.51 -3.14 7.86
C LEU A 46 1.25 -4.27 6.88
N LEU A 47 1.85 -5.40 7.15
CA LEU A 47 1.75 -6.64 6.37
C LEU A 47 1.05 -7.72 7.20
N VAL A 48 0.10 -8.44 6.60
CA VAL A 48 -0.40 -9.70 7.15
C VAL A 48 0.36 -10.88 6.56
N SER A 49 0.42 -11.99 7.31
CA SER A 49 1.10 -13.22 6.89
C SER A 49 0.33 -13.97 5.81
N LEU A 50 1.01 -14.92 5.16
CA LEU A 50 0.34 -15.85 4.24
C LEU A 50 -0.70 -16.70 4.97
N ASP A 51 -0.42 -17.14 6.20
CA ASP A 51 -1.36 -17.93 7.02
C ASP A 51 -2.67 -17.16 7.26
N PHE A 52 -2.58 -15.84 7.52
CA PHE A 52 -3.76 -14.98 7.62
C PHE A 52 -4.58 -14.99 6.32
N ILE A 53 -3.91 -14.82 5.18
CA ILE A 53 -4.56 -14.82 3.87
C ILE A 53 -5.21 -16.17 3.59
N GLU A 54 -4.52 -17.27 3.88
CA GLU A 54 -5.08 -18.61 3.74
C GLU A 54 -6.32 -18.83 4.62
N GLU A 55 -6.32 -18.33 5.84
CA GLU A 55 -7.45 -18.45 6.75
C GLU A 55 -8.67 -17.68 6.25
N VAL A 56 -8.45 -16.47 5.69
CA VAL A 56 -9.51 -15.70 5.03
C VAL A 56 -10.06 -16.46 3.82
N LEU A 57 -9.19 -17.04 2.97
CA LEU A 57 -9.60 -17.83 1.80
C LEU A 57 -10.42 -19.06 2.20
N LYS A 58 -9.96 -19.84 3.18
CA LYS A 58 -10.64 -21.02 3.70
C LYS A 58 -12.00 -20.72 4.32
N SER A 59 -12.11 -19.54 4.95
CA SER A 59 -13.36 -19.08 5.59
C SER A 59 -14.39 -18.53 4.60
N ASN A 60 -13.99 -18.28 3.34
CA ASN A 60 -14.83 -17.67 2.31
C ASN A 60 -14.72 -18.43 0.96
N PRO A 61 -15.01 -19.75 0.91
CA PRO A 61 -14.75 -20.55 -0.30
C PRO A 61 -15.59 -20.13 -1.50
N GLU A 62 -16.78 -19.56 -1.27
CA GLU A 62 -17.72 -19.13 -2.32
C GLU A 62 -17.54 -17.65 -2.73
N SER A 63 -16.59 -16.93 -2.09
CA SER A 63 -16.37 -15.51 -2.34
C SER A 63 -14.99 -15.27 -2.93
N ILE A 64 -14.89 -14.43 -3.96
CA ILE A 64 -13.60 -14.01 -4.48
C ILE A 64 -12.88 -13.13 -3.43
N VAL A 65 -11.64 -13.46 -3.15
CA VAL A 65 -10.74 -12.69 -2.28
C VAL A 65 -9.68 -12.01 -3.13
N VAL A 66 -9.73 -10.69 -3.19
CA VAL A 66 -8.77 -9.87 -3.93
C VAL A 66 -7.73 -9.31 -2.96
N VAL A 67 -6.47 -9.70 -3.13
CA VAL A 67 -5.35 -9.16 -2.36
C VAL A 67 -4.61 -8.15 -3.22
N ASP A 68 -4.65 -6.87 -2.82
CA ASP A 68 -3.95 -5.79 -3.51
C ASP A 68 -2.51 -5.68 -3.00
N GLU A 69 -1.58 -6.21 -3.77
CA GLU A 69 -0.14 -6.24 -3.48
C GLU A 69 0.63 -5.06 -4.08
N ALA A 70 0.02 -3.88 -4.16
CA ALA A 70 0.67 -2.71 -4.77
C ALA A 70 2.02 -2.33 -4.16
N TYR A 71 2.31 -2.74 -2.93
CA TYR A 71 3.55 -2.43 -2.22
C TYR A 71 4.39 -3.66 -1.83
N ILE A 72 4.03 -4.85 -2.28
CA ILE A 72 4.62 -6.12 -1.82
C ILE A 72 6.14 -6.21 -2.04
N ASP A 73 6.64 -5.62 -3.11
CA ASP A 73 8.06 -5.66 -3.48
C ASP A 73 9.00 -4.92 -2.49
N PHE A 74 8.43 -4.16 -1.54
CA PHE A 74 9.21 -3.43 -0.53
C PHE A 74 9.46 -4.23 0.76
N GLY A 75 9.49 -5.55 0.67
CA GLY A 75 9.89 -6.45 1.76
C GLY A 75 8.80 -7.40 2.26
N GLY A 76 7.64 -7.42 1.59
CA GLY A 76 6.60 -8.41 1.85
C GLY A 76 6.84 -9.74 1.12
N GLN A 77 6.07 -10.73 1.50
CA GLN A 77 5.98 -12.01 0.80
C GLN A 77 4.65 -12.08 0.04
N SER A 78 4.74 -12.26 -1.29
CA SER A 78 3.55 -12.35 -2.15
C SER A 78 2.75 -13.62 -1.92
N CYS A 79 1.42 -13.49 -1.95
CA CYS A 79 0.51 -14.62 -1.91
C CYS A 79 0.24 -15.25 -3.30
N VAL A 80 0.90 -14.81 -4.35
CA VAL A 80 0.80 -15.39 -5.71
C VAL A 80 0.95 -16.93 -5.72
N PRO A 81 1.86 -17.56 -4.97
CA PRO A 81 1.95 -19.03 -4.95
C PRO A 81 0.67 -19.74 -4.46
N LEU A 82 -0.16 -19.06 -3.67
CA LEU A 82 -1.42 -19.63 -3.15
C LEU A 82 -2.50 -19.79 -4.24
N ILE A 83 -2.37 -19.13 -5.39
CA ILE A 83 -3.30 -19.24 -6.53
C ILE A 83 -3.45 -20.72 -7.00
N HIS A 84 -2.39 -21.51 -6.85
CA HIS A 84 -2.43 -22.93 -7.22
C HIS A 84 -3.24 -23.79 -6.26
N GLN A 85 -3.59 -23.27 -5.07
CA GLN A 85 -4.29 -23.99 -4.02
C GLN A 85 -5.71 -23.44 -3.79
N TYR A 86 -5.93 -22.16 -4.11
CA TYR A 86 -7.18 -21.44 -3.83
C TYR A 86 -7.73 -20.78 -5.10
N GLU A 87 -8.79 -21.37 -5.65
CA GLU A 87 -9.42 -20.88 -6.87
C GLU A 87 -10.11 -19.52 -6.70
N ASN A 88 -10.47 -19.18 -5.46
CA ASN A 88 -11.10 -17.92 -5.09
C ASN A 88 -10.10 -16.78 -4.83
N LEU A 89 -8.79 -16.97 -5.03
CA LEU A 89 -7.79 -15.93 -4.87
C LEU A 89 -7.51 -15.18 -6.16
N VAL A 90 -7.57 -13.84 -6.09
CA VAL A 90 -7.05 -12.93 -7.12
C VAL A 90 -6.02 -12.00 -6.48
N VAL A 91 -4.83 -11.92 -7.04
CA VAL A 91 -3.76 -11.03 -6.59
C VAL A 91 -3.59 -9.90 -7.59
N ILE A 92 -3.58 -8.66 -7.12
CA ILE A 92 -3.38 -7.48 -7.97
C ILE A 92 -2.00 -6.88 -7.66
N GLN A 93 -1.20 -6.67 -8.69
CA GLN A 93 0.09 -5.99 -8.58
C GLN A 93 0.16 -4.81 -9.56
N THR A 94 1.02 -3.84 -9.28
CA THR A 94 1.15 -2.64 -10.10
C THR A 94 2.60 -2.36 -10.47
N PHE A 95 2.79 -1.78 -11.65
CA PHE A 95 4.07 -1.22 -12.07
C PHE A 95 4.31 0.21 -11.53
N SER A 96 3.30 0.81 -10.93
CA SER A 96 3.32 2.21 -10.49
C SER A 96 4.27 2.49 -9.32
N LYS A 97 4.65 1.48 -8.52
CA LYS A 97 5.43 1.66 -7.29
C LYS A 97 6.86 1.15 -7.45
N SER A 98 7.08 -0.13 -7.28
CA SER A 98 8.41 -0.77 -7.33
C SER A 98 9.13 -0.59 -8.67
N ARG A 99 8.36 -0.55 -9.77
CA ARG A 99 8.90 -0.37 -11.12
C ARG A 99 8.92 1.07 -11.62
N SER A 100 8.50 2.04 -10.79
CA SER A 100 8.51 3.49 -11.08
C SER A 100 7.69 3.90 -12.31
N PHE A 101 6.66 3.13 -12.71
CA PHE A 101 5.85 3.38 -13.91
C PHE A 101 4.44 3.92 -13.60
N ALA A 102 4.33 4.80 -12.61
CA ALA A 102 3.03 5.39 -12.25
C ALA A 102 2.33 6.07 -13.44
N GLY A 103 3.08 6.70 -14.33
CA GLY A 103 2.56 7.36 -15.53
C GLY A 103 2.08 6.39 -16.62
N ALA A 104 2.61 5.17 -16.70
CA ALA A 104 2.26 4.18 -17.70
C ALA A 104 0.91 3.47 -17.43
N ARG A 105 0.33 3.63 -16.25
CA ARG A 105 -0.97 3.06 -15.87
C ARG A 105 -1.08 1.54 -16.05
N LEU A 106 0.01 0.81 -15.79
CA LEU A 106 0.12 -0.63 -15.98
C LEU A 106 -0.01 -1.37 -14.65
N GLY A 107 -0.83 -2.40 -14.63
CA GLY A 107 -1.00 -3.35 -13.53
C GLY A 107 -1.32 -4.74 -14.07
N VAL A 108 -1.28 -5.73 -13.19
CA VAL A 108 -1.59 -7.12 -13.51
C VAL A 108 -2.52 -7.70 -12.46
N ALA A 109 -3.42 -8.58 -12.90
CA ALA A 109 -4.21 -9.45 -12.03
C ALA A 109 -3.77 -10.89 -12.28
N LEU A 110 -3.56 -11.64 -11.21
CA LEU A 110 -3.12 -13.02 -11.19
C LEU A 110 -4.17 -13.84 -10.43
N GLY A 111 -4.64 -14.92 -11.00
CA GLY A 111 -5.69 -15.76 -10.42
C GLY A 111 -5.90 -17.02 -11.24
N ASN A 112 -6.86 -17.84 -10.85
CA ASN A 112 -7.24 -18.98 -11.66
C ASN A 112 -7.83 -18.54 -13.01
N LYS A 113 -7.93 -19.48 -13.95
CA LYS A 113 -8.39 -19.20 -15.32
C LYS A 113 -9.80 -18.61 -15.37
N GLU A 114 -10.70 -19.07 -14.52
CA GLU A 114 -12.10 -18.64 -14.49
C GLU A 114 -12.20 -17.18 -14.00
N ALA A 115 -11.59 -16.86 -12.85
CA ALA A 115 -11.55 -15.49 -12.32
C ALA A 115 -10.94 -14.50 -13.33
N ILE A 116 -9.86 -14.89 -14.00
CA ILE A 116 -9.23 -14.03 -15.03
C ILE A 116 -10.10 -13.91 -16.27
N SER A 117 -10.86 -14.95 -16.66
CA SER A 117 -11.82 -14.88 -17.78
C SER A 117 -12.89 -13.81 -17.54
N HIS A 118 -13.45 -13.75 -16.33
CA HIS A 118 -14.42 -12.71 -15.97
C HIS A 118 -13.83 -11.28 -16.06
N LEU A 119 -12.57 -11.10 -15.67
CA LEU A 119 -11.90 -9.82 -15.86
C LEU A 119 -11.73 -9.45 -17.34
N TYR A 120 -11.45 -10.44 -18.20
CA TYR A 120 -11.40 -10.23 -19.65
C TYR A 120 -12.78 -9.85 -20.22
N ASP A 121 -13.86 -10.48 -19.79
CA ASP A 121 -15.20 -10.17 -20.23
C ASP A 121 -15.57 -8.72 -19.89
N VAL A 122 -15.31 -8.29 -18.66
CA VAL A 122 -15.53 -6.90 -18.24
C VAL A 122 -14.64 -5.94 -19.05
N LYS A 123 -13.35 -6.22 -19.18
CA LYS A 123 -12.42 -5.40 -19.96
C LYS A 123 -12.91 -5.23 -21.40
N ASN A 124 -13.26 -6.34 -22.04
CA ASN A 124 -13.67 -6.33 -23.45
C ASN A 124 -15.04 -5.67 -23.69
N SER A 125 -15.87 -5.57 -22.64
CA SER A 125 -17.18 -4.95 -22.71
C SER A 125 -17.12 -3.43 -22.85
N PHE A 126 -16.07 -2.77 -22.38
CA PHE A 126 -16.01 -1.30 -22.45
C PHE A 126 -14.68 -0.73 -22.98
N ASN A 127 -13.56 -1.43 -22.85
CA ASN A 127 -12.26 -1.03 -23.40
C ASN A 127 -11.39 -2.25 -23.70
N SER A 128 -11.48 -2.77 -24.92
CA SER A 128 -10.75 -3.97 -25.35
C SER A 128 -9.23 -3.75 -25.44
N TYR A 129 -8.80 -2.50 -25.65
CA TYR A 129 -7.39 -2.13 -25.88
C TYR A 129 -6.91 -1.07 -24.89
N PRO A 130 -6.92 -1.36 -23.56
CA PRO A 130 -6.62 -0.34 -22.52
C PRO A 130 -5.14 0.07 -22.44
N ILE A 131 -4.24 -0.75 -23.00
CA ILE A 131 -2.79 -0.56 -22.90
C ILE A 131 -2.22 -0.28 -24.29
N ASP A 132 -1.61 0.89 -24.47
CA ASP A 132 -0.95 1.28 -25.72
C ASP A 132 0.33 0.46 -25.96
N TYR A 133 0.79 0.48 -27.20
CA TYR A 133 1.95 -0.31 -27.63
C TYR A 133 3.24 0.04 -26.87
N ILE A 134 3.48 1.33 -26.60
CA ILE A 134 4.69 1.77 -25.90
C ILE A 134 4.67 1.25 -24.45
N THR A 135 3.55 1.39 -23.78
CA THR A 135 3.36 0.87 -22.41
C THR A 135 3.55 -0.65 -22.35
N GLN A 136 3.10 -1.40 -23.38
CA GLN A 136 3.34 -2.85 -23.44
C GLN A 136 4.83 -3.16 -23.55
N GLN A 137 5.57 -2.49 -24.45
CA GLN A 137 7.01 -2.71 -24.63
C GLN A 137 7.81 -2.36 -23.36
N ILE A 138 7.51 -1.23 -22.74
CA ILE A 138 8.14 -0.83 -21.47
C ILE A 138 7.83 -1.85 -20.36
N GLY A 139 6.61 -2.34 -20.30
CA GLY A 139 6.20 -3.38 -19.35
C GLY A 139 7.02 -4.67 -19.51
N ILE A 140 7.17 -5.16 -20.76
CA ILE A 140 7.98 -6.34 -21.07
C ILE A 140 9.43 -6.15 -20.63
N VAL A 141 10.06 -5.03 -21.02
CA VAL A 141 11.45 -4.71 -20.64
C VAL A 141 11.59 -4.67 -19.12
N SER A 142 10.63 -4.07 -18.42
CA SER A 142 10.65 -3.98 -16.95
C SER A 142 10.56 -5.35 -16.27
N VAL A 143 9.80 -6.30 -16.83
CA VAL A 143 9.72 -7.66 -16.30
C VAL A 143 11.02 -8.42 -16.55
N LEU A 144 11.57 -8.32 -17.77
CA LEU A 144 12.83 -8.97 -18.13
C LEU A 144 14.02 -8.43 -17.34
N ASN A 145 13.99 -7.13 -16.97
CA ASN A 145 15.03 -6.49 -16.15
C ASN A 145 14.61 -6.39 -14.67
N SER A 146 14.15 -7.50 -14.11
CA SER A 146 13.67 -7.55 -12.71
C SER A 146 14.78 -7.27 -11.67
N GLN A 147 16.05 -7.44 -12.02
CA GLN A 147 17.18 -7.17 -11.12
C GLN A 147 17.27 -5.67 -10.77
N ASP A 148 17.15 -4.77 -11.75
CA ASP A 148 17.14 -3.32 -11.52
C ASP A 148 16.00 -2.90 -10.54
N MET A 149 14.82 -3.48 -10.71
CA MET A 149 13.70 -3.25 -9.78
C MET A 149 14.04 -3.70 -8.36
N LYS A 150 14.61 -4.91 -8.20
CA LYS A 150 15.00 -5.43 -6.88
C LYS A 150 16.03 -4.53 -6.20
N GLU A 151 17.05 -4.07 -6.92
CA GLU A 151 18.07 -3.16 -6.39
C GLU A 151 17.48 -1.82 -5.94
N LYS A 152 16.55 -1.26 -6.71
CA LYS A 152 15.83 -0.04 -6.33
C LYS A 152 14.97 -0.25 -5.07
N CYS A 153 14.24 -1.37 -5.00
CA CYS A 153 13.46 -1.72 -3.80
C CYS A 153 14.36 -1.86 -2.57
N GLN A 154 15.54 -2.50 -2.69
CA GLN A 154 16.47 -2.64 -1.58
C GLN A 154 17.00 -1.28 -1.07
N LYS A 155 17.27 -0.33 -1.98
CA LYS A 155 17.62 1.05 -1.57
C LYS A 155 16.49 1.69 -0.76
N VAL A 156 15.25 1.61 -1.24
CA VAL A 156 14.08 2.14 -0.52
C VAL A 156 13.92 1.47 0.85
N ILE A 157 14.06 0.15 0.93
CA ILE A 157 13.99 -0.59 2.19
C ILE A 157 15.06 -0.09 3.17
N LYS A 158 16.31 0.03 2.74
CA LYS A 158 17.41 0.53 3.57
C LYS A 158 17.12 1.94 4.10
N THR A 159 16.74 2.86 3.24
CA THR A 159 16.40 4.24 3.63
C THR A 159 15.17 4.28 4.52
N ARG A 160 14.17 3.41 4.33
CA ARG A 160 13.01 3.29 5.20
C ARG A 160 13.40 2.87 6.62
N GLU A 161 14.22 1.85 6.77
CA GLU A 161 14.65 1.39 8.11
C GLU A 161 15.47 2.46 8.84
N TYR A 162 16.35 3.16 8.14
CA TYR A 162 17.02 4.33 8.67
C TYR A 162 16.04 5.43 9.11
N THR A 163 15.04 5.73 8.26
CA THR A 163 13.99 6.71 8.56
C THR A 163 13.19 6.34 9.80
N LYS A 164 12.82 5.07 9.95
CA LYS A 164 12.12 4.58 11.15
C LYS A 164 12.95 4.80 12.42
N THR A 165 14.24 4.50 12.37
CA THR A 165 15.14 4.69 13.51
C THR A 165 15.24 6.16 13.89
N LYS A 166 15.53 7.03 12.95
CA LYS A 166 15.62 8.49 13.16
C LYS A 166 14.33 9.08 13.71
N LEU A 167 13.18 8.71 13.18
CA LEU A 167 11.89 9.20 13.67
C LEU A 167 11.61 8.76 15.12
N LYS A 168 11.98 7.52 15.49
CA LYS A 168 11.88 7.05 16.87
C LYS A 168 12.79 7.84 17.82
N GLU A 169 14.02 8.15 17.41
CA GLU A 169 14.94 9.02 18.15
C GLU A 169 14.36 10.42 18.39
N LEU A 170 13.60 10.95 17.42
CA LEU A 170 12.87 12.22 17.52
C LEU A 170 11.53 12.13 18.27
N GLY A 171 11.23 11.01 18.92
CA GLY A 171 10.02 10.82 19.75
C GLY A 171 8.74 10.47 18.98
N PHE A 172 8.81 10.14 17.70
CA PHE A 172 7.66 9.70 16.93
C PHE A 172 7.27 8.26 17.24
N VAL A 173 5.99 7.99 17.20
CA VAL A 173 5.42 6.63 17.11
C VAL A 173 5.47 6.20 15.64
N VAL A 174 6.15 5.09 15.38
CA VAL A 174 6.43 4.59 14.02
C VAL A 174 6.06 3.12 13.96
N PRO A 175 4.85 2.74 13.52
CA PRO A 175 4.50 1.37 13.18
C PRO A 175 5.46 0.77 12.16
N ASP A 176 5.57 -0.55 12.11
CA ASP A 176 6.32 -1.21 11.05
C ASP A 176 5.72 -0.91 9.68
N SER A 177 6.59 -0.94 8.66
CA SER A 177 6.17 -0.74 7.29
C SER A 177 6.88 -1.69 6.35
N TYR A 178 6.10 -2.26 5.44
CA TYR A 178 6.53 -3.09 4.31
C TYR A 178 6.19 -2.41 2.96
N ALA A 179 6.05 -1.08 2.99
CA ALA A 179 5.77 -0.25 1.82
C ALA A 179 6.93 0.71 1.54
N ASN A 180 6.80 1.54 0.51
CA ASN A 180 7.75 2.63 0.21
C ASN A 180 7.46 3.92 0.99
N PHE A 181 6.81 3.81 2.14
CA PHE A 181 6.48 4.93 3.03
C PHE A 181 6.50 4.46 4.49
N VAL A 182 6.51 5.41 5.41
CA VAL A 182 6.24 5.20 6.83
C VAL A 182 4.98 5.95 7.24
N PHE A 183 4.29 5.42 8.27
CA PHE A 183 3.10 6.01 8.85
C PHE A 183 3.39 6.41 10.28
N VAL A 184 3.35 7.70 10.61
CA VAL A 184 3.96 8.22 11.82
C VAL A 184 3.13 9.30 12.48
N LYS A 185 3.18 9.37 13.82
CA LYS A 185 2.65 10.51 14.60
C LYS A 185 3.62 10.91 15.69
N HIS A 186 3.60 12.16 16.09
CA HIS A 186 4.29 12.61 17.29
C HIS A 186 3.28 12.80 18.42
N PRO A 187 3.51 12.21 19.63
CA PRO A 187 2.49 12.21 20.70
C PRO A 187 2.12 13.61 21.22
N LYS A 188 3.01 14.59 21.04
CA LYS A 188 2.86 15.96 21.56
C LYS A 188 2.58 17.01 20.47
N ILE A 189 2.37 16.60 19.22
CA ILE A 189 2.14 17.52 18.09
C ILE A 189 0.89 17.07 17.35
N ASP A 190 0.00 18.00 17.07
CA ASP A 190 -1.17 17.75 16.23
C ASP A 190 -0.76 17.38 14.80
N GLY A 191 -1.31 16.29 14.27
CA GLY A 191 -0.92 15.76 12.94
C GLY A 191 -1.22 16.75 11.81
N LYS A 192 -2.32 17.49 11.88
CA LYS A 192 -2.68 18.51 10.88
C LYS A 192 -1.76 19.72 10.97
N GLU A 193 -1.38 20.13 12.19
CA GLU A 193 -0.42 21.22 12.38
C GLU A 193 0.92 20.89 11.75
N LEU A 194 1.48 19.70 12.05
CA LEU A 194 2.74 19.24 11.47
C LEU A 194 2.66 19.12 9.94
N PHE A 195 1.56 18.59 9.42
CA PHE A 195 1.32 18.52 7.97
C PHE A 195 1.38 19.90 7.30
N LEU A 196 0.74 20.92 7.89
CA LEU A 196 0.73 22.27 7.34
C LEU A 196 2.11 22.93 7.43
N ALA A 197 2.85 22.70 8.52
CA ALA A 197 4.21 23.19 8.69
C ALA A 197 5.17 22.60 7.63
N LEU A 198 5.15 21.28 7.43
CA LEU A 198 5.91 20.59 6.39
C LEU A 198 5.58 21.14 4.98
N ARG A 199 4.29 21.30 4.70
CA ARG A 199 3.82 21.79 3.41
C ARG A 199 4.29 23.21 3.12
N LYS A 200 4.35 24.09 4.12
CA LYS A 200 4.85 25.47 4.01
C LYS A 200 6.32 25.51 3.55
N GLU A 201 7.12 24.54 4.00
CA GLU A 201 8.52 24.38 3.61
C GLU A 201 8.71 23.55 2.32
N GLY A 202 7.60 23.25 1.59
CA GLY A 202 7.65 22.49 0.35
C GLY A 202 7.93 21.00 0.55
N ILE A 203 7.77 20.47 1.77
CA ILE A 203 7.89 19.03 2.07
C ILE A 203 6.48 18.44 2.01
N ILE A 204 6.20 17.67 0.96
CA ILE A 204 4.86 17.16 0.70
C ILE A 204 4.72 15.75 1.27
N VAL A 205 3.88 15.63 2.29
CA VAL A 205 3.47 14.37 2.91
C VAL A 205 1.95 14.17 2.76
N ARG A 206 1.41 13.06 3.22
CA ARG A 206 -0.04 12.81 3.18
C ARG A 206 -0.62 12.81 4.59
N HIS A 207 -1.76 13.47 4.75
CA HIS A 207 -2.58 13.51 5.96
C HIS A 207 -4.04 13.21 5.62
N TRP A 208 -4.80 12.68 6.58
CA TRP A 208 -6.24 12.41 6.46
C TRP A 208 -6.99 12.96 7.68
N ASN A 209 -8.09 13.61 7.42
CA ASN A 209 -9.03 14.01 8.48
C ASN A 209 -10.07 12.90 8.66
N LYS A 210 -9.62 11.75 9.18
CA LYS A 210 -10.48 10.58 9.46
C LYS A 210 -10.16 10.04 10.86
N PRO A 211 -11.17 9.53 11.62
CA PRO A 211 -10.93 8.87 12.91
C PRO A 211 -9.80 7.84 12.82
N LEU A 212 -9.08 7.62 13.91
CA LEU A 212 -7.92 6.75 14.10
C LEU A 212 -6.63 7.20 13.39
N ILE A 213 -6.71 7.92 12.28
CA ILE A 213 -5.55 8.28 11.45
C ILE A 213 -5.31 9.79 11.31
N ASP A 214 -6.15 10.63 11.92
CA ASP A 214 -6.08 12.09 11.85
C ASP A 214 -4.82 12.68 12.52
N GLN A 215 -4.19 11.93 13.44
CA GLN A 215 -2.92 12.31 14.06
C GLN A 215 -1.68 11.80 13.31
N TYR A 216 -1.88 11.01 12.25
CA TYR A 216 -0.79 10.38 11.52
C TYR A 216 -0.48 11.08 10.19
N LEU A 217 0.79 11.02 9.83
CA LEU A 217 1.28 11.39 8.50
C LEU A 217 1.84 10.17 7.78
N ARG A 218 1.55 10.05 6.49
CA ARG A 218 2.25 9.09 5.62
C ARG A 218 3.36 9.82 4.88
N VAL A 219 4.59 9.43 5.17
CA VAL A 219 5.81 9.98 4.59
C VAL A 219 6.37 8.98 3.59
N THR A 220 6.36 9.32 2.31
CA THR A 220 6.98 8.50 1.27
C THR A 220 8.50 8.57 1.41
N ILE A 221 9.16 7.42 1.32
CA ILE A 221 10.62 7.33 1.35
C ILE A 221 11.18 7.94 0.06
N GLY A 222 11.95 9.00 0.21
CA GLY A 222 12.63 9.69 -0.86
C GLY A 222 14.09 9.24 -1.02
N THR A 223 14.85 10.04 -1.77
CA THR A 223 16.32 9.90 -1.81
C THR A 223 16.92 10.31 -0.47
N ASP A 224 18.16 9.89 -0.21
CA ASP A 224 18.86 10.24 1.04
C ASP A 224 18.85 11.76 1.27
N GLN A 225 19.14 12.56 0.24
CA GLN A 225 19.08 14.02 0.32
C GLN A 225 17.69 14.57 0.66
N GLN A 226 16.62 13.96 0.14
CA GLN A 226 15.26 14.37 0.48
C GLN A 226 14.91 14.01 1.93
N MET A 227 15.39 12.87 2.40
CA MET A 227 15.18 12.44 3.79
C MET A 227 16.02 13.29 4.77
N GLU A 228 17.24 13.67 4.42
CA GLU A 228 18.06 14.61 5.21
C GLU A 228 17.33 15.94 5.39
N ARG A 229 16.86 16.55 4.31
CA ARG A 229 16.06 17.79 4.39
C ARG A 229 14.80 17.63 5.26
N PHE A 230 14.13 16.49 5.19
CA PHE A 230 12.98 16.20 6.04
C PHE A 230 13.37 16.14 7.52
N PHE A 231 14.50 15.51 7.88
CA PHE A 231 14.97 15.44 9.25
C PHE A 231 15.46 16.78 9.76
N GLU A 232 16.21 17.55 8.98
CA GLU A 232 16.62 18.92 9.34
C GLU A 232 15.41 19.80 9.68
N PHE A 233 14.35 19.69 8.89
CA PHE A 233 13.10 20.40 9.20
C PHE A 233 12.52 19.91 10.55
N LEU A 234 12.39 18.60 10.75
CA LEU A 234 11.80 18.06 11.98
C LEU A 234 12.59 18.46 13.22
N GLU A 235 13.91 18.36 13.20
CA GLU A 235 14.80 18.75 14.32
C GLU A 235 14.62 20.23 14.66
N ASN A 236 14.63 21.11 13.67
CA ASN A 236 14.39 22.53 13.86
C ASN A 236 13.00 22.83 14.41
N TYR A 237 11.97 22.16 13.88
CA TYR A 237 10.58 22.33 14.31
C TYR A 237 10.38 21.86 15.75
N LEU A 238 10.94 20.71 16.12
CA LEU A 238 10.87 20.15 17.48
C LEU A 238 11.62 21.03 18.49
N ASN A 239 12.81 21.56 18.13
CA ASN A 239 13.55 22.52 18.94
C ASN A 239 12.73 23.79 19.20
N GLN A 240 12.10 24.38 18.17
CA GLN A 240 11.22 25.55 18.32
C GLN A 240 10.03 25.28 19.25
N LYS A 241 9.56 24.04 19.33
CA LYS A 241 8.49 23.61 20.24
C LYS A 241 8.99 23.24 21.65
N GLY A 242 10.30 23.22 21.89
CA GLY A 242 10.89 22.77 23.16
C GLY A 242 10.69 21.26 23.42
N LEU A 243 10.75 20.45 22.36
CA LEU A 243 10.51 19.00 22.39
C LEU A 243 11.78 18.17 22.15
N LEU A 244 12.90 18.83 21.81
CA LEU A 244 14.25 18.28 21.74
C LEU A 244 15.13 18.97 22.79
#